data_a01e4c3b33ac5bc1a6c51c6cc9b72bec
#
_entry.id   a01e4c3b33ac5bc1a6c51c6cc9b72bec
#
_cell.length_a   1.000
_cell.length_b   1.000
_cell.length_c   1.000
_cell.angle_alpha   90.00
_cell.angle_beta   90.00
_cell.angle_gamma   90.00
#
_symmetry.space_group_name_H-M   'P 1'
#
loop_
_entity.id
_entity.type
_entity.pdbx_description
1 polymer ?
#
loop_
_entity_poly.entity_id
_entity_poly.type
_entity_poly.pdbx_seq_one_letter_code
_entity_poly.pdbx_strand_id
1 'polypeptide(L)'
;MNVSGLEWAITLSVTIAILLFDVIVIGRRPHEPSRRETATALSFYVGLAILFGLWTWFFHGSQYGLEFFAGWLTEYSLSVDNLFIFLIIMASFKVPRIYQQQALLVGIILALVFRGIFIALGAVAIARFSWVFYIFGAFLLYTAIQLVRDTDHDDDADNVVVRFAQRHLSFTDQWDGLRLWVKENGKRLMTPMFLVIVALGTTDLIFALDSIPAIYGLTQEPYLVFTANVFALMGLRQLYFLLGDLLKRLVYL
;
A
#
# COMPACT_ATOMS: atom_id res chain seq x y z
N MET A 1 -20.66 14.57 4.70
CA MET A 1 -21.35 13.26 4.66
C MET A 1 -21.75 12.83 6.06
N ASN A 2 -22.99 12.37 6.30
CA ASN A 2 -23.37 11.84 7.62
C ASN A 2 -23.15 10.33 7.62
N VAL A 3 -21.97 9.89 8.06
CA VAL A 3 -21.63 8.47 8.18
C VAL A 3 -21.94 8.00 9.58
N SER A 4 -22.81 7.02 9.72
CA SER A 4 -23.15 6.42 11.01
C SER A 4 -21.99 5.58 11.56
N GLY A 5 -21.93 5.44 12.90
CA GLY A 5 -20.98 4.54 13.53
C GLY A 5 -21.15 3.07 13.07
N LEU A 6 -22.36 2.69 12.66
CA LEU A 6 -22.64 1.36 12.10
C LEU A 6 -22.00 1.17 10.72
N GLU A 7 -22.04 2.18 9.84
CA GLU A 7 -21.38 2.12 8.53
C GLU A 7 -19.86 2.00 8.67
N TRP A 8 -19.24 2.75 9.59
CA TRP A 8 -17.84 2.57 9.93
C TRP A 8 -17.54 1.16 10.43
N ALA A 9 -18.35 0.66 11.36
CA ALA A 9 -18.15 -0.68 11.93
C ALA A 9 -18.30 -1.78 10.87
N ILE A 10 -19.28 -1.69 9.98
CA ILE A 10 -19.48 -2.65 8.88
C ILE A 10 -18.29 -2.59 7.91
N THR A 11 -17.89 -1.40 7.46
CA THR A 11 -16.79 -1.22 6.51
C THR A 11 -15.48 -1.76 7.07
N LEU A 12 -15.14 -1.41 8.32
CA LEU A 12 -13.95 -1.92 9.00
C LEU A 12 -14.01 -3.44 9.17
N SER A 13 -15.16 -3.99 9.58
CA SER A 13 -15.33 -5.43 9.77
C SER A 13 -15.17 -6.19 8.46
N VAL A 14 -15.78 -5.72 7.38
CA VAL A 14 -15.66 -6.33 6.04
C VAL A 14 -14.21 -6.24 5.55
N THR A 15 -13.56 -5.09 5.68
CA THR A 15 -12.15 -4.90 5.31
C THR A 15 -11.24 -5.86 6.07
N ILE A 16 -11.39 -5.92 7.39
CA ILE A 16 -10.61 -6.83 8.24
C ILE A 16 -10.88 -8.29 7.87
N ALA A 17 -12.13 -8.66 7.62
CA ALA A 17 -12.50 -10.03 7.24
C ALA A 17 -11.84 -10.44 5.91
N ILE A 18 -11.83 -9.55 4.90
CA ILE A 18 -11.16 -9.80 3.61
C ILE A 18 -9.65 -9.96 3.81
N LEU A 19 -9.02 -9.06 4.58
CA LEU A 19 -7.59 -9.14 4.85
C LEU A 19 -7.22 -10.41 5.63
N LEU A 20 -8.01 -10.80 6.63
CA LEU A 20 -7.80 -12.04 7.37
C LEU A 20 -7.98 -13.27 6.47
N PHE A 21 -8.97 -13.26 5.59
CA PHE A 21 -9.14 -14.31 4.59
C PHE A 21 -7.90 -14.44 3.70
N ASP A 22 -7.40 -13.33 3.18
CA ASP A 22 -6.15 -13.29 2.39
C ASP A 22 -4.95 -13.84 3.17
N VAL A 23 -4.78 -13.43 4.44
CA VAL A 23 -3.71 -13.93 5.31
C VAL A 23 -3.80 -15.44 5.50
N ILE A 24 -5.01 -15.96 5.75
CA ILE A 24 -5.22 -17.39 5.99
C ILE A 24 -4.96 -18.20 4.71
N VAL A 25 -5.46 -17.73 3.57
CA VAL A 25 -5.31 -18.44 2.28
C VAL A 25 -3.85 -18.47 1.85
N ILE A 26 -3.16 -17.33 1.88
CA ILE A 26 -1.76 -17.21 1.46
C ILE A 26 -0.81 -17.86 2.47
N GLY A 27 -1.09 -17.68 3.77
CA GLY A 27 -0.26 -18.25 4.84
C GLY A 27 -0.26 -19.79 4.83
N ARG A 28 -1.39 -20.42 4.46
CA ARG A 28 -1.51 -21.88 4.43
C ARG A 28 -0.86 -22.54 3.23
N ARG A 29 -0.80 -21.86 2.09
CA ARG A 29 -0.24 -22.42 0.84
C ARG A 29 0.56 -21.35 0.09
N PRO A 30 1.82 -21.10 0.51
CA PRO A 30 2.69 -20.21 -0.25
C PRO A 30 2.91 -20.83 -1.64
N HIS A 31 2.48 -20.11 -2.68
CA HIS A 31 2.64 -20.52 -4.08
C HIS A 31 2.80 -19.28 -4.96
N GLU A 32 3.31 -19.45 -6.16
CA GLU A 32 3.33 -18.40 -7.18
C GLU A 32 1.92 -18.33 -7.82
N PRO A 33 1.21 -17.17 -7.76
CA PRO A 33 -0.15 -17.09 -8.26
C PRO A 33 -0.19 -17.23 -9.78
N SER A 34 -1.17 -17.95 -10.29
CA SER A 34 -1.43 -18.03 -11.71
C SER A 34 -2.03 -16.72 -12.23
N ARG A 35 -1.82 -16.41 -13.53
CA ARG A 35 -2.40 -15.21 -14.16
C ARG A 35 -3.92 -15.16 -14.04
N ARG A 36 -4.60 -16.31 -14.16
CA ARG A 36 -6.07 -16.38 -14.02
C ARG A 36 -6.50 -16.04 -12.59
N GLU A 37 -5.82 -16.62 -11.61
CA GLU A 37 -6.06 -16.34 -10.20
C GLU A 37 -5.87 -14.85 -9.90
N THR A 38 -4.76 -14.27 -10.35
CA THR A 38 -4.44 -12.85 -10.16
C THR A 38 -5.47 -11.94 -10.84
N ALA A 39 -5.83 -12.23 -12.10
CA ALA A 39 -6.83 -11.44 -12.83
C ALA A 39 -8.22 -11.55 -12.21
N THR A 40 -8.63 -12.75 -11.76
CA THR A 40 -9.93 -12.96 -11.11
C THR A 40 -9.99 -12.22 -9.78
N ALA A 41 -8.95 -12.30 -8.94
CA ALA A 41 -8.89 -11.61 -7.68
C ALA A 41 -8.87 -10.07 -7.88
N LEU A 42 -8.10 -9.57 -8.86
CA LEU A 42 -8.10 -8.15 -9.20
C LEU A 42 -9.49 -7.67 -9.64
N SER A 43 -10.16 -8.42 -10.54
CA SER A 43 -11.51 -8.09 -11.00
C SER A 43 -12.51 -8.09 -9.85
N PHE A 44 -12.35 -8.99 -8.88
CA PHE A 44 -13.18 -9.02 -7.68
C PHE A 44 -13.00 -7.75 -6.83
N TYR A 45 -11.76 -7.33 -6.54
CA TYR A 45 -11.51 -6.12 -5.76
C TYR A 45 -11.94 -4.83 -6.47
N VAL A 46 -11.71 -4.74 -7.78
CA VAL A 46 -12.21 -3.63 -8.60
C VAL A 46 -13.75 -3.62 -8.59
N GLY A 47 -14.39 -4.78 -8.73
CA GLY A 47 -15.83 -4.90 -8.64
C GLY A 47 -16.39 -4.45 -7.29
N LEU A 48 -15.73 -4.81 -6.18
CA LEU A 48 -16.12 -4.34 -4.84
C LEU A 48 -15.98 -2.82 -4.71
N ALA A 49 -14.90 -2.23 -5.24
CA ALA A 49 -14.72 -0.77 -5.23
C ALA A 49 -15.82 -0.06 -6.02
N ILE A 50 -16.18 -0.58 -7.21
CA ILE A 50 -17.26 -0.03 -8.02
C ILE A 50 -18.61 -0.14 -7.28
N LEU A 51 -18.90 -1.29 -6.68
CA LEU A 51 -20.14 -1.49 -5.91
C LEU A 51 -20.20 -0.54 -4.71
N PHE A 52 -19.12 -0.35 -4.00
CA PHE A 52 -19.05 0.59 -2.89
C PHE A 52 -19.23 2.05 -3.36
N GLY A 53 -18.59 2.44 -4.45
CA GLY A 53 -18.75 3.77 -5.05
C GLY A 53 -20.18 4.04 -5.51
N LEU A 54 -20.83 3.06 -6.15
CA LEU A 54 -22.23 3.14 -6.53
C LEU A 54 -23.16 3.20 -5.30
N TRP A 55 -22.90 2.39 -4.27
CA TRP A 55 -23.62 2.48 -3.01
C TRP A 55 -23.51 3.88 -2.40
N THR A 56 -22.31 4.45 -2.33
CA THR A 56 -22.09 5.82 -1.85
C THR A 56 -22.85 6.83 -2.70
N TRP A 57 -22.84 6.67 -4.02
CA TRP A 57 -23.56 7.54 -4.95
C TRP A 57 -25.07 7.56 -4.69
N PHE A 58 -25.69 6.39 -4.56
CA PHE A 58 -27.16 6.28 -4.43
C PHE A 58 -27.66 6.59 -3.02
N PHE A 59 -26.91 6.27 -1.97
CA PHE A 59 -27.37 6.42 -0.59
C PHE A 59 -26.88 7.71 0.09
N HIS A 60 -25.73 8.25 -0.31
CA HIS A 60 -25.17 9.47 0.27
C HIS A 60 -25.16 10.67 -0.68
N GLY A 61 -25.39 10.43 -1.97
CA GLY A 61 -25.48 11.46 -2.99
C GLY A 61 -24.37 11.39 -4.04
N SER A 62 -24.66 11.93 -5.22
CA SER A 62 -23.78 11.86 -6.39
C SER A 62 -22.42 12.53 -6.15
N GLN A 63 -22.39 13.60 -5.36
CA GLN A 63 -21.14 14.29 -5.02
C GLN A 63 -20.17 13.34 -4.31
N TYR A 64 -20.61 12.68 -3.24
CA TYR A 64 -19.76 11.76 -2.45
C TYR A 64 -19.35 10.52 -3.25
N GLY A 65 -20.22 10.04 -4.13
CA GLY A 65 -19.87 8.97 -5.08
C GLY A 65 -18.75 9.38 -6.03
N LEU A 66 -18.82 10.60 -6.59
CA LEU A 66 -17.75 11.16 -7.44
C LEU A 66 -16.45 11.37 -6.67
N GLU A 67 -16.52 11.92 -5.47
CA GLU A 67 -15.36 12.11 -4.59
C GLU A 67 -14.68 10.77 -4.26
N PHE A 68 -15.45 9.71 -3.97
CA PHE A 68 -14.92 8.38 -3.77
C PHE A 68 -14.20 7.84 -5.01
N PHE A 69 -14.84 7.89 -6.18
CA PHE A 69 -14.23 7.40 -7.42
C PHE A 69 -12.99 8.19 -7.80
N ALA A 70 -13.01 9.51 -7.64
CA ALA A 70 -11.83 10.35 -7.87
C ALA A 70 -10.69 9.98 -6.93
N GLY A 71 -10.96 9.87 -5.62
CA GLY A 71 -9.97 9.45 -4.62
C GLY A 71 -9.42 8.05 -4.87
N TRP A 72 -10.30 7.07 -5.16
CA TRP A 72 -9.91 5.70 -5.46
C TRP A 72 -9.04 5.58 -6.71
N LEU A 73 -9.40 6.27 -7.81
CA LEU A 73 -8.62 6.28 -9.05
C LEU A 73 -7.27 6.97 -8.87
N THR A 74 -7.23 8.09 -8.13
CA THR A 74 -5.99 8.79 -7.79
C THR A 74 -5.07 7.91 -6.96
N GLU A 75 -5.58 7.30 -5.89
CA GLU A 75 -4.79 6.39 -5.05
C GLU A 75 -4.32 5.17 -5.85
N TYR A 76 -5.19 4.62 -6.71
CA TYR A 76 -4.83 3.49 -7.56
C TYR A 76 -3.70 3.85 -8.54
N SER A 77 -3.73 5.06 -9.14
CA SER A 77 -2.68 5.55 -10.01
C SER A 77 -1.35 5.74 -9.28
N LEU A 78 -1.36 6.39 -8.11
CA LEU A 78 -0.17 6.57 -7.28
C LEU A 78 0.38 5.22 -6.78
N SER A 79 -0.50 4.28 -6.47
CA SER A 79 -0.12 2.93 -6.05
C SER A 79 0.54 2.12 -7.16
N VAL A 80 0.23 2.37 -8.44
CA VAL A 80 0.94 1.74 -9.57
C VAL A 80 2.40 2.17 -9.61
N ASP A 81 2.68 3.45 -9.39
CA ASP A 81 4.07 3.95 -9.33
C ASP A 81 4.83 3.30 -8.17
N ASN A 82 4.18 3.15 -7.01
CA ASN A 82 4.75 2.47 -5.84
C ASN A 82 5.10 1.00 -6.12
N LEU A 83 4.37 0.33 -7.04
CA LEU A 83 4.66 -1.05 -7.43
C LEU A 83 6.01 -1.21 -8.12
N PHE A 84 6.45 -0.24 -8.91
CA PHE A 84 7.78 -0.29 -9.53
C PHE A 84 8.88 -0.30 -8.47
N ILE A 85 8.75 0.51 -7.43
CA ILE A 85 9.68 0.51 -6.31
C ILE A 85 9.63 -0.82 -5.54
N PHE A 86 8.44 -1.39 -5.34
CA PHE A 86 8.32 -2.72 -4.72
C PHE A 86 8.97 -3.81 -5.57
N LEU A 87 8.88 -3.74 -6.91
CA LEU A 87 9.58 -4.65 -7.81
C LEU A 87 11.10 -4.52 -7.66
N ILE A 88 11.62 -3.28 -7.58
CA ILE A 88 13.05 -3.00 -7.35
C ILE A 88 13.49 -3.55 -5.99
N ILE A 89 12.75 -3.29 -4.91
CA ILE A 89 13.05 -3.83 -3.57
C ILE A 89 13.11 -5.36 -3.62
N MET A 90 12.09 -6.02 -4.18
CA MET A 90 12.06 -7.48 -4.28
C MET A 90 13.23 -8.05 -5.09
N ALA A 91 13.65 -7.35 -6.16
CA ALA A 91 14.79 -7.73 -6.98
C ALA A 91 16.11 -7.52 -6.24
N SER A 92 16.31 -6.36 -5.59
CA SER A 92 17.53 -6.00 -4.85
C SER A 92 17.82 -6.97 -3.71
N PHE A 93 16.78 -7.35 -2.95
CA PHE A 93 16.90 -8.35 -1.89
C PHE A 93 16.86 -9.80 -2.41
N LYS A 94 16.73 -10.02 -3.73
CA LYS A 94 16.62 -11.36 -4.35
C LYS A 94 15.56 -12.23 -3.70
N VAL A 95 14.38 -11.63 -3.39
CA VAL A 95 13.30 -12.33 -2.70
C VAL A 95 12.80 -13.49 -3.56
N PRO A 96 12.84 -14.75 -3.07
CA PRO A 96 12.29 -15.89 -3.79
C PRO A 96 10.82 -15.67 -4.12
N ARG A 97 10.39 -16.00 -5.35
CA ARG A 97 9.03 -15.75 -5.84
C ARG A 97 7.94 -16.31 -4.93
N ILE A 98 8.20 -17.48 -4.35
CA ILE A 98 7.29 -18.15 -3.41
C ILE A 98 7.00 -17.28 -2.16
N TYR A 99 7.94 -16.42 -1.75
CA TYR A 99 7.78 -15.56 -0.58
C TYR A 99 7.32 -14.13 -0.91
N GLN A 100 7.34 -13.73 -2.20
CA GLN A 100 6.92 -12.38 -2.60
C GLN A 100 5.47 -12.08 -2.26
N GLN A 101 4.55 -13.05 -2.42
CA GLN A 101 3.15 -12.89 -2.01
C GLN A 101 3.01 -12.56 -0.54
N GLN A 102 3.76 -13.27 0.30
CA GLN A 102 3.72 -13.10 1.75
C GLN A 102 4.33 -11.76 2.17
N ALA A 103 5.47 -11.38 1.57
CA ALA A 103 6.11 -10.10 1.85
C ALA A 103 5.20 -8.92 1.48
N LEU A 104 4.58 -8.97 0.29
CA LEU A 104 3.62 -7.95 -0.15
C LEU A 104 2.39 -7.88 0.74
N LEU A 105 1.85 -9.02 1.17
CA LEU A 105 0.69 -9.06 2.05
C LEU A 105 0.99 -8.36 3.39
N VAL A 106 2.13 -8.65 4.01
CA VAL A 106 2.56 -7.99 5.24
C VAL A 106 2.82 -6.50 4.99
N GLY A 107 3.47 -6.15 3.87
CA GLY A 107 3.68 -4.76 3.47
C GLY A 107 2.36 -4.00 3.33
N ILE A 108 1.36 -4.56 2.65
CA ILE A 108 0.03 -3.94 2.47
C ILE A 108 -0.69 -3.77 3.80
N ILE A 109 -0.61 -4.75 4.71
CA ILE A 109 -1.22 -4.63 6.05
C ILE A 109 -0.58 -3.47 6.82
N LEU A 110 0.76 -3.38 6.81
CA LEU A 110 1.47 -2.27 7.43
C LEU A 110 1.11 -0.93 6.79
N ALA A 111 1.04 -0.88 5.46
CA ALA A 111 0.59 0.27 4.70
C ALA A 111 -0.79 0.74 5.14
N LEU A 112 -1.77 -0.16 5.22
CA LEU A 112 -3.13 0.16 5.66
C LEU A 112 -3.18 0.70 7.09
N VAL A 113 -2.38 0.12 8.00
CA VAL A 113 -2.29 0.60 9.39
C VAL A 113 -1.70 2.00 9.44
N PHE A 114 -0.56 2.24 8.77
CA PHE A 114 0.08 3.56 8.78
C PHE A 114 -0.81 4.60 8.09
N ARG A 115 -1.36 4.30 6.91
CA ARG A 115 -2.28 5.20 6.21
C ARG A 115 -3.53 5.49 7.03
N GLY A 116 -4.11 4.48 7.69
CA GLY A 116 -5.23 4.69 8.61
C GLY A 116 -4.90 5.68 9.74
N ILE A 117 -3.72 5.55 10.35
CA ILE A 117 -3.24 6.50 11.37
C ILE A 117 -3.06 7.89 10.79
N PHE A 118 -2.39 8.04 9.63
CA PHE A 118 -2.18 9.34 8.98
C PHE A 118 -3.47 9.99 8.53
N ILE A 119 -4.43 9.22 8.00
CA ILE A 119 -5.76 9.72 7.64
C ILE A 119 -6.48 10.24 8.87
N ALA A 120 -6.47 9.49 9.98
CA ALA A 120 -7.10 9.93 11.23
C ALA A 120 -6.44 11.20 11.79
N LEU A 121 -5.11 11.28 11.79
CA LEU A 121 -4.36 12.46 12.22
C LEU A 121 -4.63 13.65 11.30
N GLY A 122 -4.65 13.44 9.99
CA GLY A 122 -4.97 14.45 8.98
C GLY A 122 -6.38 15.00 9.14
N ALA A 123 -7.37 14.13 9.38
CA ALA A 123 -8.75 14.54 9.66
C ALA A 123 -8.84 15.45 10.88
N VAL A 124 -8.20 15.05 11.99
CA VAL A 124 -8.18 15.86 13.24
C VAL A 124 -7.45 17.19 13.02
N ALA A 125 -6.33 17.17 12.29
CA ALA A 125 -5.56 18.37 12.00
C ALA A 125 -6.35 19.37 11.16
N ILE A 126 -6.99 18.92 10.08
CA ILE A 126 -7.82 19.76 9.18
C ILE A 126 -9.04 20.30 9.94
N ALA A 127 -9.71 19.48 10.76
CA ALA A 127 -10.87 19.90 11.53
C ALA A 127 -10.55 20.97 12.59
N ARG A 128 -9.34 20.93 13.17
CA ARG A 128 -8.91 21.90 14.18
C ARG A 128 -8.21 23.13 13.62
N PHE A 129 -7.48 22.96 12.52
CA PHE A 129 -6.59 23.96 11.95
C PHE A 129 -6.79 24.05 10.44
N SER A 130 -7.70 24.90 9.97
CA SER A 130 -7.97 25.07 8.53
C SER A 130 -6.74 25.44 7.69
N TRP A 131 -5.72 26.06 8.31
CA TRP A 131 -4.46 26.41 7.65
C TRP A 131 -3.60 25.19 7.28
N VAL A 132 -3.81 24.01 7.90
CA VAL A 132 -3.13 22.74 7.55
C VAL A 132 -3.38 22.38 6.09
N PHE A 133 -4.55 22.71 5.57
CA PHE A 133 -4.88 22.48 4.15
C PHE A 133 -3.96 23.24 3.18
N TYR A 134 -3.56 24.46 3.56
CA TYR A 134 -2.58 25.22 2.76
C TYR A 134 -1.18 24.62 2.81
N ILE A 135 -0.78 24.02 3.94
CA ILE A 135 0.48 23.28 4.04
C ILE A 135 0.44 22.06 3.12
N PHE A 136 -0.66 21.29 3.11
CA PHE A 136 -0.82 20.17 2.22
C PHE A 136 -0.70 20.60 0.75
N GLY A 137 -1.37 21.68 0.36
CA GLY A 137 -1.28 22.24 -0.98
C GLY A 137 0.15 22.69 -1.35
N ALA A 138 0.84 23.38 -0.43
CA ALA A 138 2.22 23.81 -0.64
C ALA A 138 3.18 22.62 -0.75
N PHE A 139 2.98 21.58 0.05
CA PHE A 139 3.76 20.35 0.01
C PHE A 139 3.56 19.61 -1.32
N LEU A 140 2.31 19.44 -1.79
CA LEU A 140 2.03 18.83 -3.09
C LEU A 140 2.61 19.64 -4.25
N LEU A 141 2.59 20.96 -4.17
CA LEU A 141 3.22 21.82 -5.18
C LEU A 141 4.74 21.64 -5.18
N TYR A 142 5.35 21.56 -3.99
CA TYR A 142 6.79 21.32 -3.85
C TYR A 142 7.19 19.96 -4.45
N THR A 143 6.48 18.86 -4.12
CA THR A 143 6.75 17.53 -4.66
C THR A 143 6.55 17.47 -6.17
N ALA A 144 5.50 18.12 -6.69
CA ALA A 144 5.28 18.23 -8.14
C ALA A 144 6.41 18.98 -8.86
N ILE A 145 6.92 20.08 -8.29
CA ILE A 145 8.06 20.82 -8.85
C ILE A 145 9.33 19.97 -8.80
N GLN A 146 9.56 19.26 -7.71
CA GLN A 146 10.71 18.37 -7.56
C GLN A 146 10.66 17.27 -8.62
N LEU A 147 9.52 16.61 -8.81
CA LEU A 147 9.34 15.57 -9.82
C LEU A 147 9.66 16.05 -11.26
N VAL A 148 9.34 17.28 -11.58
CA VAL A 148 9.67 17.88 -12.90
C VAL A 148 11.15 18.25 -13.01
N ARG A 149 11.81 18.57 -11.91
CA ARG A 149 13.23 18.99 -11.89
C ARG A 149 14.22 17.84 -11.78
N ASP A 150 13.87 16.79 -11.04
CA ASP A 150 14.69 15.59 -10.89
C ASP A 150 14.44 14.64 -12.07
N THR A 151 15.16 14.89 -13.18
CA THR A 151 15.19 14.00 -14.36
C THR A 151 16.18 12.83 -14.15
N ASP A 152 17.07 12.93 -13.19
CA ASP A 152 18.03 11.89 -12.83
C ASP A 152 17.66 11.34 -11.44
N HIS A 153 16.76 10.38 -11.38
CA HIS A 153 16.66 9.51 -10.22
C HIS A 153 17.91 8.64 -10.20
N ASP A 154 18.93 9.09 -9.47
CA ASP A 154 19.94 8.18 -8.97
C ASP A 154 19.19 7.09 -8.18
N ASP A 155 19.39 5.85 -8.61
CA ASP A 155 18.81 4.61 -8.03
C ASP A 155 19.29 4.33 -6.59
N ASP A 156 19.48 5.36 -5.79
CA ASP A 156 19.77 5.25 -4.35
C ASP A 156 18.48 4.92 -3.55
N ALA A 157 17.77 3.85 -4.00
CA ALA A 157 16.81 3.13 -3.18
C ALA A 157 17.48 2.42 -1.98
N ASP A 158 18.65 2.86 -1.60
CA ASP A 158 19.33 2.50 -0.36
C ASP A 158 18.58 3.16 0.80
N ASN A 159 17.45 2.53 1.14
CA ASN A 159 16.61 2.95 2.25
C ASN A 159 17.48 3.13 3.51
N VAL A 160 17.59 4.37 3.99
CA VAL A 160 18.40 4.74 5.16
C VAL A 160 18.08 3.86 6.36
N VAL A 161 16.78 3.48 6.51
CA VAL A 161 16.31 2.61 7.59
C VAL A 161 16.85 1.19 7.43
N VAL A 162 16.90 0.68 6.19
CA VAL A 162 17.49 -0.63 5.89
C VAL A 162 18.98 -0.63 6.19
N ARG A 163 19.73 0.40 5.78
CA ARG A 163 21.16 0.55 6.11
C ARG A 163 21.40 0.63 7.62
N PHE A 164 20.53 1.37 8.32
CA PHE A 164 20.60 1.45 9.79
C PHE A 164 20.36 0.08 10.43
N ALA A 165 19.33 -0.65 9.99
CA ALA A 165 19.04 -2.00 10.47
C ALA A 165 20.22 -2.94 10.23
N GLN A 166 20.78 -2.95 9.01
CA GLN A 166 21.94 -3.78 8.65
C GLN A 166 23.18 -3.50 9.49
N ARG A 167 23.39 -2.25 9.93
CA ARG A 167 24.53 -1.88 10.78
C ARG A 167 24.39 -2.29 12.24
N HIS A 168 23.16 -2.37 12.75
CA HIS A 168 22.91 -2.54 14.19
C HIS A 168 22.36 -3.93 14.57
N LEU A 169 21.89 -4.71 13.59
CA LEU A 169 21.31 -6.02 13.80
C LEU A 169 22.16 -7.11 13.14
N SER A 170 22.20 -8.28 13.74
CA SER A 170 22.85 -9.45 13.14
C SER A 170 21.87 -10.20 12.26
N PHE A 171 22.27 -10.49 11.02
CA PHE A 171 21.44 -11.14 10.00
C PHE A 171 21.98 -12.53 9.67
N THR A 172 21.04 -13.38 9.20
CA THR A 172 21.35 -14.63 8.50
C THR A 172 21.05 -14.48 7.02
N ASP A 173 21.71 -15.27 6.18
CA ASP A 173 21.43 -15.30 4.73
C ASP A 173 20.29 -16.28 4.39
N GLN A 174 19.75 -17.00 5.38
CA GLN A 174 18.74 -18.03 5.14
C GLN A 174 17.33 -17.46 5.12
N TRP A 175 16.58 -17.84 4.08
CA TRP A 175 15.16 -17.56 3.97
C TRP A 175 14.35 -18.62 4.73
N ASP A 176 13.54 -18.19 5.71
CA ASP A 176 12.68 -19.08 6.49
C ASP A 176 11.22 -18.55 6.50
N GLY A 177 10.60 -18.57 5.35
CA GLY A 177 9.21 -18.11 5.17
C GLY A 177 9.01 -16.67 5.64
N LEU A 178 7.95 -16.47 6.44
CA LEU A 178 7.64 -15.17 7.06
C LEU A 178 8.36 -14.92 8.39
N ARG A 179 9.21 -15.82 8.83
CA ARG A 179 9.92 -15.62 10.09
C ARG A 179 10.85 -14.42 9.98
N LEU A 180 10.70 -13.49 10.92
CA LEU A 180 11.50 -12.26 10.96
C LEU A 180 12.83 -12.47 11.69
N TRP A 181 12.94 -13.52 12.49
CA TRP A 181 14.15 -13.90 13.20
C TRP A 181 14.23 -15.42 13.35
N VAL A 182 15.45 -15.91 13.39
CA VAL A 182 15.79 -17.32 13.65
C VAL A 182 16.78 -17.40 14.81
N LYS A 183 16.80 -18.54 15.50
CA LYS A 183 17.84 -18.83 16.49
C LYS A 183 18.90 -19.71 15.86
N GLU A 184 20.12 -19.20 15.77
CA GLU A 184 21.27 -19.94 15.29
C GLU A 184 22.41 -19.81 16.31
N ASN A 185 22.98 -20.92 16.73
CA ASN A 185 24.05 -20.98 17.74
C ASN A 185 23.74 -20.20 19.05
N GLY A 186 22.48 -20.24 19.50
CA GLY A 186 22.02 -19.56 20.71
C GLY A 186 21.79 -18.05 20.56
N LYS A 187 22.10 -17.43 19.39
CA LYS A 187 21.86 -16.03 19.07
C LYS A 187 20.59 -15.87 18.24
N ARG A 188 19.88 -14.76 18.44
CA ARG A 188 18.77 -14.35 17.56
C ARG A 188 19.35 -13.57 16.38
N LEU A 189 19.14 -14.09 15.17
CA LEU A 189 19.51 -13.44 13.92
C LEU A 189 18.24 -13.02 13.21
N MET A 190 18.27 -11.84 12.57
CA MET A 190 17.20 -11.37 11.70
C MET A 190 17.29 -12.05 10.33
N THR A 191 16.14 -12.35 9.73
CA THR A 191 16.07 -12.95 8.40
C THR A 191 16.09 -11.86 7.31
N PRO A 192 16.42 -12.21 6.05
CA PRO A 192 16.26 -11.28 4.93
C PRO A 192 14.82 -10.77 4.78
N MET A 193 13.80 -11.57 5.16
CA MET A 193 12.40 -11.17 5.15
C MET A 193 12.14 -9.95 6.04
N PHE A 194 12.83 -9.83 7.19
CA PHE A 194 12.72 -8.65 8.04
C PHE A 194 13.13 -7.37 7.31
N LEU A 195 14.27 -7.39 6.59
CA LEU A 195 14.75 -6.23 5.83
C LEU A 195 13.78 -5.87 4.70
N VAL A 196 13.24 -6.86 4.01
CA VAL A 196 12.25 -6.64 2.94
C VAL A 196 11.00 -5.96 3.49
N ILE A 197 10.47 -6.44 4.62
CA ILE A 197 9.26 -5.85 5.24
C ILE A 197 9.54 -4.43 5.72
N VAL A 198 10.71 -4.18 6.32
CA VAL A 198 11.13 -2.82 6.72
C VAL A 198 11.25 -1.92 5.50
N ALA A 199 11.87 -2.39 4.41
CA ALA A 199 11.99 -1.63 3.17
C ALA A 199 10.62 -1.29 2.58
N LEU A 200 9.74 -2.28 2.43
CA LEU A 200 8.39 -2.07 1.90
C LEU A 200 7.58 -1.11 2.77
N GLY A 201 7.60 -1.32 4.10
CA GLY A 201 6.82 -0.50 5.03
C GLY A 201 7.31 0.95 5.10
N THR A 202 8.61 1.18 5.12
CA THR A 202 9.17 2.56 5.14
C THR A 202 8.97 3.28 3.82
N THR A 203 9.09 2.57 2.70
CA THR A 203 8.81 3.13 1.38
C THR A 203 7.35 3.52 1.24
N ASP A 204 6.40 2.65 1.64
CA ASP A 204 4.98 3.01 1.59
C ASP A 204 4.64 4.16 2.54
N LEU A 205 5.31 4.26 3.69
CA LEU A 205 5.15 5.39 4.61
C LEU A 205 5.52 6.72 3.94
N ILE A 206 6.61 6.74 3.16
CA ILE A 206 7.04 7.93 2.40
C ILE A 206 5.99 8.28 1.35
N PHE A 207 5.48 7.30 0.60
CA PHE A 207 4.42 7.52 -0.39
C PHE A 207 3.08 7.97 0.22
N ALA A 208 2.78 7.54 1.45
CA ALA A 208 1.60 7.99 2.16
C ALA A 208 1.63 9.49 2.49
N LEU A 209 2.83 10.08 2.65
CA LEU A 209 2.98 11.52 2.86
C LEU A 209 2.50 12.34 1.66
N ASP A 210 2.61 11.81 0.44
CA ASP A 210 2.16 12.48 -0.78
C ASP A 210 0.69 12.14 -1.09
N SER A 211 0.32 10.86 -1.00
CA SER A 211 -1.00 10.40 -1.42
C SER A 211 -2.13 10.90 -0.50
N ILE A 212 -1.92 10.93 0.82
CA ILE A 212 -2.96 11.34 1.76
C ILE A 212 -3.34 12.83 1.60
N PRO A 213 -2.40 13.80 1.52
CA PRO A 213 -2.74 15.18 1.16
C PRO A 213 -3.44 15.30 -0.19
N ALA A 214 -3.03 14.51 -1.21
CA ALA A 214 -3.65 14.54 -2.53
C ALA A 214 -5.13 14.14 -2.47
N ILE A 215 -5.47 13.07 -1.72
CA ILE A 215 -6.86 12.64 -1.56
C ILE A 215 -7.66 13.62 -0.71
N TYR A 216 -7.07 14.22 0.34
CA TYR A 216 -7.72 15.28 1.10
C TYR A 216 -7.98 16.54 0.27
N GLY A 217 -7.25 16.73 -0.83
CA GLY A 217 -7.54 17.76 -1.84
C GLY A 217 -8.79 17.46 -2.68
N LEU A 218 -9.19 16.19 -2.80
CA LEU A 218 -10.37 15.76 -3.55
C LEU A 218 -11.61 15.66 -2.66
N THR A 219 -11.47 15.22 -1.42
CA THR A 219 -12.58 15.11 -0.45
C THR A 219 -12.07 15.34 0.97
N GLN A 220 -12.83 16.07 1.77
CA GLN A 220 -12.54 16.29 3.19
C GLN A 220 -13.24 15.29 4.11
N GLU A 221 -13.92 14.28 3.54
CA GLU A 221 -14.63 13.26 4.28
C GLU A 221 -13.66 12.09 4.64
N PRO A 222 -13.25 11.93 5.90
CA PRO A 222 -12.25 10.92 6.30
C PRO A 222 -12.67 9.49 5.93
N TYR A 223 -13.98 9.23 5.91
CA TYR A 223 -14.52 7.94 5.51
C TYR A 223 -14.23 7.62 4.05
N LEU A 224 -14.40 8.59 3.15
CA LEU A 224 -14.10 8.41 1.73
C LEU A 224 -12.59 8.32 1.49
N VAL A 225 -11.78 9.14 2.18
CA VAL A 225 -10.31 9.05 2.12
C VAL A 225 -9.84 7.66 2.55
N PHE A 226 -10.35 7.14 3.67
CA PHE A 226 -9.99 5.83 4.18
C PHE A 226 -10.42 4.71 3.22
N THR A 227 -11.68 4.71 2.78
CA THR A 227 -12.22 3.65 1.93
C THR A 227 -11.58 3.65 0.54
N ALA A 228 -11.30 4.81 -0.05
CA ALA A 228 -10.55 4.93 -1.31
C ALA A 228 -9.17 4.26 -1.21
N ASN A 229 -8.42 4.52 -0.13
CA ASN A 229 -7.14 3.88 0.16
C ASN A 229 -7.26 2.37 0.32
N VAL A 230 -8.22 1.90 1.13
CA VAL A 230 -8.44 0.48 1.37
C VAL A 230 -8.70 -0.27 0.06
N PHE A 231 -9.64 0.21 -0.75
CA PHE A 231 -9.98 -0.44 -2.02
C PHE A 231 -8.84 -0.40 -3.05
N ALA A 232 -8.03 0.66 -3.07
CA ALA A 232 -6.86 0.74 -3.94
C ALA A 232 -5.79 -0.28 -3.51
N LEU A 233 -5.48 -0.36 -2.22
CA LEU A 233 -4.44 -1.26 -1.71
C LEU A 233 -4.83 -2.74 -1.75
N MET A 234 -6.12 -3.08 -1.65
CA MET A 234 -6.57 -4.47 -1.77
C MET A 234 -6.21 -5.09 -3.12
N GLY A 235 -6.24 -4.34 -4.21
CA GLY A 235 -5.87 -4.80 -5.55
C GLY A 235 -4.37 -4.78 -5.85
N LEU A 236 -3.58 -4.12 -5.01
CA LEU A 236 -2.18 -3.80 -5.29
C LEU A 236 -1.30 -5.05 -5.46
N ARG A 237 -1.49 -6.08 -4.63
CA ARG A 237 -0.75 -7.34 -4.73
C ARG A 237 -0.97 -8.03 -6.07
N GLN A 238 -2.21 -8.09 -6.53
CA GLN A 238 -2.57 -8.71 -7.82
C GLN A 238 -1.94 -7.94 -8.97
N LEU A 239 -1.97 -6.62 -8.87
CA LEU A 239 -1.37 -5.75 -9.87
C LEU A 239 0.16 -5.93 -9.94
N TYR A 240 0.83 -6.14 -8.81
CA TYR A 240 2.26 -6.44 -8.74
C TYR A 240 2.64 -7.66 -9.60
N PHE A 241 1.91 -8.78 -9.45
CA PHE A 241 2.21 -10.00 -10.22
C PHE A 241 1.90 -9.82 -11.71
N LEU A 242 0.80 -9.14 -12.06
CA LEU A 242 0.46 -8.84 -13.45
C LEU A 242 1.50 -7.93 -14.11
N LEU A 243 1.94 -6.89 -13.42
CA LEU A 243 2.95 -5.95 -13.90
C LEU A 243 4.31 -6.64 -14.04
N GLY A 244 4.74 -7.42 -13.05
CA GLY A 244 5.98 -8.18 -13.09
C GLY A 244 6.02 -9.19 -14.25
N ASP A 245 4.89 -9.82 -14.56
CA ASP A 245 4.76 -10.72 -15.70
C ASP A 245 4.76 -9.99 -17.05
N LEU A 246 4.18 -8.78 -17.10
CA LEU A 246 4.19 -7.93 -18.29
C LEU A 246 5.61 -7.44 -18.59
N LEU A 247 6.31 -6.92 -17.58
CA LEU A 247 7.69 -6.43 -17.72
C LEU A 247 8.62 -7.51 -18.25
N LYS A 248 8.49 -8.75 -17.77
CA LYS A 248 9.29 -9.87 -18.31
C LYS A 248 9.07 -10.10 -19.80
N ARG A 249 7.83 -10.00 -20.27
CA ARG A 249 7.54 -10.17 -21.69
C ARG A 249 8.12 -9.04 -22.53
N LEU A 250 8.10 -7.81 -22.04
CA LEU A 250 8.64 -6.65 -22.75
C LEU A 250 10.16 -6.67 -22.84
N VAL A 251 10.86 -7.23 -21.86
CA VAL A 251 12.33 -7.36 -21.87
C VAL A 251 12.81 -8.46 -22.83
N TYR A 252 11.95 -9.43 -23.17
CA TYR A 252 12.25 -10.51 -24.11
C TYR A 252 11.75 -10.24 -25.55
N LEU A 253 11.21 -9.07 -25.85
CA LEU A 253 10.88 -8.57 -27.18
C LEU A 253 11.94 -7.63 -27.72
#